data_d41bf32bf915bbf164442224e296f20d
#
_entry.id   d41bf32bf915bbf164442224e296f20d
#
_cell.length_a   1.000
_cell.length_b   1.000
_cell.length_c   1.000
_cell.angle_alpha   90.00
_cell.angle_beta   90.00
_cell.angle_gamma   90.00
#
_symmetry.space_group_name_H-M   'P 1'
#
loop_
_entity.id
_entity.type
_entity.pdbx_description
1 polymer ?
#
loop_
_entity_poly.entity_id
_entity_poly.type
_entity_poly.pdbx_seq_one_letter_code
_entity_poly.pdbx_strand_id
1 'polypeptide(L)'
;MVSVEDSINQRLLLALQQHGQRPALFEHGKVYTYDWLNGAVASAALKLCQLGVVKGDRIAYQLRNTREAVVIMLSSLMLGAIPVPILPSYREKELRHILHLTAPKVFALQRGSRRYNPLAALQTLLAEGLNIDVILVEDYDDAGHDTRYLNLQHFCSPLTPAPPLHAATMTPSDTAVMLLSSGTTGLPKAIARKNGGYSYMIECGCDVFALDSHSVYFAAMPVSHGFVINCPGILGTLSRGGAVALADAPSAETALDVIEQCGVTHTTLVPALLSQWSELQRQTPRDLTSLWHVQVGGARVTPELAASASRNLGITLQQCYGMSEGLLCFNSIDDDDTLRFSSQGRPLSPHDEVLIVDENDRPLPVGKSGELITRGPYTLTEYYQNPQANRSAFTADGFYRTGDLAHVDAAGNIFIDGRVNDSINRGGEKFSPNEIEELAEQHPAVVRAACVGMPDDLYGEVPCLFVTSTDTTLTLSALRRFFEKEGLAAFKAPERLIVIDTIPMKGIGKIDRVTLRDMLRQEQTVKNTAGLNS
;
A
#
# COMPACT_ATOMS: atom_id res chain seq x y z
N MET A 1 25.94 -12.17 -5.85
CA MET A 1 24.77 -12.77 -5.15
C MET A 1 24.34 -11.80 -4.06
N VAL A 2 23.10 -11.40 -4.03
CA VAL A 2 22.53 -10.53 -2.98
C VAL A 2 22.51 -11.31 -1.67
N SER A 3 23.02 -10.71 -0.59
CA SER A 3 23.07 -11.34 0.73
C SER A 3 21.99 -10.76 1.64
N VAL A 4 21.39 -11.59 2.48
CA VAL A 4 20.46 -11.14 3.55
C VAL A 4 21.19 -10.27 4.61
N GLU A 5 22.52 -10.27 4.59
CA GLU A 5 23.34 -9.47 5.51
C GLU A 5 23.50 -8.02 5.09
N ASP A 6 23.23 -7.68 3.81
CA ASP A 6 23.34 -6.32 3.32
C ASP A 6 22.19 -5.44 3.84
N SER A 7 22.52 -4.22 4.25
CA SER A 7 21.57 -3.29 4.84
C SER A 7 21.12 -2.21 3.84
N ILE A 8 19.81 -1.97 3.74
CA ILE A 8 19.26 -0.95 2.83
C ILE A 8 19.76 0.45 3.17
N ASN A 9 19.94 0.79 4.46
CA ASN A 9 20.43 2.11 4.85
C ASN A 9 21.88 2.36 4.40
N GLN A 10 22.75 1.35 4.39
CA GLN A 10 24.11 1.46 3.86
C GLN A 10 24.12 1.68 2.35
N ARG A 11 23.28 0.98 1.59
CA ARG A 11 23.16 1.17 0.14
C ARG A 11 22.65 2.55 -0.21
N LEU A 12 21.63 3.03 0.51
CA LEU A 12 21.11 4.38 0.36
C LEU A 12 22.16 5.44 0.71
N LEU A 13 22.92 5.23 1.80
CA LEU A 13 24.02 6.13 2.16
C LEU A 13 25.05 6.26 1.03
N LEU A 14 25.49 5.12 0.46
CA LEU A 14 26.44 5.11 -0.66
C LEU A 14 25.87 5.87 -1.87
N ALA A 15 24.62 5.62 -2.24
CA ALA A 15 23.97 6.33 -3.35
C ALA A 15 23.89 7.84 -3.10
N LEU A 16 23.47 8.27 -1.90
CA LEU A 16 23.40 9.68 -1.51
C LEU A 16 24.75 10.38 -1.58
N GLN A 17 25.84 9.68 -1.32
CA GLN A 17 27.21 10.23 -1.36
C GLN A 17 27.87 10.19 -2.74
N GLN A 18 27.46 9.27 -3.62
CA GLN A 18 28.14 9.02 -4.90
C GLN A 18 27.56 9.80 -6.08
N HIS A 19 26.29 10.16 -6.05
CA HIS A 19 25.60 10.69 -7.24
C HIS A 19 25.53 12.23 -7.31
N GLY A 20 25.93 12.95 -6.28
CA GLY A 20 26.19 14.39 -6.27
C GLY A 20 25.11 15.25 -6.94
N GLN A 21 25.45 15.86 -8.07
CA GLN A 21 24.57 16.78 -8.81
C GLN A 21 23.53 16.09 -9.69
N ARG A 22 23.47 14.75 -9.72
CA ARG A 22 22.42 14.05 -10.47
C ARG A 22 21.05 14.29 -9.83
N PRO A 23 19.96 14.31 -10.62
CA PRO A 23 18.60 14.34 -10.09
C PRO A 23 18.34 13.18 -9.14
N ALA A 24 17.76 13.47 -7.97
CA ALA A 24 17.27 12.49 -7.02
C ALA A 24 15.74 12.54 -6.92
N LEU A 25 15.17 13.76 -6.88
CA LEU A 25 13.72 13.93 -6.80
C LEU A 25 13.26 14.99 -7.81
N PHE A 26 12.09 14.74 -8.41
CA PHE A 26 11.32 15.74 -9.17
C PHE A 26 10.01 16.02 -8.41
N GLU A 27 9.71 17.29 -8.16
CA GLU A 27 8.50 17.70 -7.47
C GLU A 27 8.06 19.09 -7.91
N HIS A 28 6.81 19.25 -8.35
CA HIS A 28 6.24 20.54 -8.79
C HIS A 28 7.12 21.31 -9.80
N GLY A 29 7.67 20.60 -10.79
CA GLY A 29 8.55 21.19 -11.81
C GLY A 29 9.96 21.56 -11.31
N LYS A 30 10.31 21.23 -10.06
CA LYS A 30 11.64 21.43 -9.49
C LYS A 30 12.42 20.12 -9.46
N VAL A 31 13.74 20.24 -9.63
CA VAL A 31 14.68 19.14 -9.52
C VAL A 31 15.50 19.30 -8.25
N TYR A 32 15.54 18.27 -7.45
CA TYR A 32 16.39 18.18 -6.26
C TYR A 32 17.46 17.13 -6.51
N THR A 33 18.73 17.53 -6.35
CA THR A 33 19.89 16.67 -6.61
C THR A 33 20.16 15.72 -5.45
N TYR A 34 21.01 14.72 -5.67
CA TYR A 34 21.49 13.84 -4.61
C TYR A 34 22.23 14.62 -3.51
N ASP A 35 23.00 15.68 -3.87
CA ASP A 35 23.66 16.56 -2.86
C ASP A 35 22.61 17.27 -1.99
N TRP A 36 21.53 17.78 -2.59
CA TRP A 36 20.44 18.37 -1.83
C TRP A 36 19.77 17.34 -0.92
N LEU A 37 19.46 16.15 -1.45
CA LEU A 37 18.79 15.09 -0.69
C LEU A 37 19.69 14.58 0.45
N ASN A 38 20.98 14.38 0.19
CA ASN A 38 21.96 14.02 1.22
C ASN A 38 21.99 15.06 2.35
N GLY A 39 22.07 16.35 2.01
CA GLY A 39 22.05 17.44 2.98
C GLY A 39 20.76 17.52 3.79
N ALA A 40 19.61 17.32 3.13
CA ALA A 40 18.30 17.32 3.79
C ALA A 40 18.14 16.14 4.75
N VAL A 41 18.51 14.92 4.31
CA VAL A 41 18.48 13.71 5.14
C VAL A 41 19.44 13.82 6.32
N ALA A 42 20.67 14.30 6.10
CA ALA A 42 21.65 14.51 7.15
C ALA A 42 21.17 15.51 8.21
N SER A 43 20.56 16.61 7.76
CA SER A 43 20.04 17.65 8.64
C SER A 43 18.83 17.18 9.45
N ALA A 44 17.92 16.47 8.81
CA ALA A 44 16.77 15.87 9.49
C ALA A 44 17.20 14.79 10.50
N ALA A 45 18.15 13.93 10.13
CA ALA A 45 18.73 12.92 11.03
C ALA A 45 19.40 13.56 12.26
N LEU A 46 20.19 14.63 12.06
CA LEU A 46 20.79 15.38 13.18
C LEU A 46 19.72 15.96 14.11
N LYS A 47 18.70 16.64 13.56
CA LYS A 47 17.60 17.21 14.35
C LYS A 47 16.83 16.13 15.13
N LEU A 48 16.53 14.98 14.50
CA LEU A 48 15.91 13.83 15.18
C LEU A 48 16.77 13.33 16.33
N CYS A 49 18.07 13.18 16.12
CA CYS A 49 19.02 12.78 17.17
C CYS A 49 19.05 13.80 18.33
N GLN A 50 19.05 15.10 18.04
CA GLN A 50 18.98 16.17 19.06
C GLN A 50 17.68 16.15 19.86
N LEU A 51 16.58 15.70 19.25
CA LEU A 51 15.29 15.45 19.89
C LEU A 51 15.23 14.10 20.63
N GLY A 52 16.39 13.42 20.76
CA GLY A 52 16.55 12.18 21.50
C GLY A 52 16.03 10.92 20.80
N VAL A 53 15.82 10.97 19.47
CA VAL A 53 15.50 9.76 18.68
C VAL A 53 16.73 8.86 18.63
N VAL A 54 16.54 7.59 18.94
CA VAL A 54 17.57 6.54 18.91
C VAL A 54 17.17 5.37 18.03
N LYS A 55 18.10 4.48 17.74
CA LYS A 55 17.85 3.24 17.01
C LYS A 55 16.69 2.46 17.66
N GLY A 56 15.74 2.03 16.81
CA GLY A 56 14.55 1.28 17.24
C GLY A 56 13.35 2.14 17.64
N ASP A 57 13.50 3.47 17.82
CA ASP A 57 12.36 4.37 17.98
C ASP A 57 11.50 4.38 16.71
N ARG A 58 10.16 4.51 16.86
CA ARG A 58 9.23 4.60 15.73
C ARG A 58 9.02 6.05 15.36
N ILE A 59 9.09 6.30 14.05
CA ILE A 59 8.77 7.59 13.44
C ILE A 59 7.60 7.37 12.51
N ALA A 60 6.41 7.73 12.95
CA ALA A 60 5.21 7.64 12.12
C ALA A 60 5.09 8.85 11.20
N TYR A 61 4.54 8.64 10.01
CA TYR A 61 4.19 9.75 9.13
C TYR A 61 2.92 9.46 8.33
N GLN A 62 2.05 10.47 8.23
CA GLN A 62 0.87 10.49 7.38
C GLN A 62 0.98 11.68 6.43
N LEU A 63 1.74 11.50 5.36
CA LEU A 63 2.13 12.54 4.42
C LEU A 63 1.68 12.19 3.00
N ARG A 64 1.51 13.23 2.18
CA ARG A 64 1.29 13.13 0.74
C ARG A 64 2.59 12.77 0.02
N ASN A 65 2.53 12.66 -1.31
CA ASN A 65 3.70 12.36 -2.15
C ASN A 65 4.59 13.60 -2.26
N THR A 66 5.33 13.90 -1.21
CA THR A 66 6.23 15.06 -1.12
C THR A 66 7.65 14.64 -0.79
N ARG A 67 8.62 15.52 -1.08
CA ARG A 67 10.03 15.31 -0.72
C ARG A 67 10.22 15.18 0.79
N GLU A 68 9.39 15.85 1.59
CA GLU A 68 9.44 15.75 3.05
C GLU A 68 9.14 14.31 3.52
N ALA A 69 8.19 13.61 2.88
CA ALA A 69 7.93 12.21 3.18
C ALA A 69 9.14 11.32 2.88
N VAL A 70 9.84 11.58 1.76
CA VAL A 70 11.08 10.87 1.42
C VAL A 70 12.19 11.19 2.42
N VAL A 71 12.38 12.46 2.79
CA VAL A 71 13.40 12.88 3.77
C VAL A 71 13.15 12.24 5.13
N ILE A 72 11.92 12.25 5.64
CA ILE A 72 11.56 11.62 6.93
C ILE A 72 11.82 10.10 6.89
N MET A 73 11.43 9.43 5.81
CA MET A 73 11.68 8.00 5.64
C MET A 73 13.18 7.69 5.64
N LEU A 74 13.96 8.40 4.82
CA LEU A 74 15.40 8.16 4.70
C LEU A 74 16.15 8.53 5.98
N SER A 75 15.85 9.65 6.62
CA SER A 75 16.49 10.06 7.88
C SER A 75 16.21 9.07 9.01
N SER A 76 14.99 8.50 9.05
CA SER A 76 14.65 7.41 9.97
C SER A 76 15.54 6.18 9.75
N LEU A 77 15.65 5.72 8.49
CA LEU A 77 16.50 4.59 8.13
C LEU A 77 17.98 4.85 8.47
N MET A 78 18.49 6.08 8.23
CA MET A 78 19.88 6.42 8.56
C MET A 78 20.15 6.32 10.06
N LEU A 79 19.21 6.66 10.91
CA LEU A 79 19.34 6.55 12.37
C LEU A 79 19.10 5.11 12.89
N GLY A 80 18.65 4.20 12.05
CA GLY A 80 18.16 2.90 12.49
C GLY A 80 16.85 2.99 13.30
N ALA A 81 16.19 4.15 13.24
CA ALA A 81 14.81 4.33 13.70
C ALA A 81 13.85 3.67 12.70
N ILE A 82 12.67 3.33 13.16
CA ILE A 82 11.70 2.54 12.40
C ILE A 82 10.63 3.45 11.80
N PRO A 83 10.66 3.75 10.49
CA PRO A 83 9.59 4.49 9.85
C PRO A 83 8.28 3.67 9.87
N VAL A 84 7.17 4.33 10.17
CA VAL A 84 5.81 3.79 10.18
C VAL A 84 4.98 4.60 9.18
N PRO A 85 4.96 4.22 7.90
CA PRO A 85 4.19 4.91 6.87
C PRO A 85 2.68 4.65 7.06
N ILE A 86 1.92 5.74 7.20
CA ILE A 86 0.48 5.71 7.42
C ILE A 86 -0.22 6.28 6.18
N LEU A 87 -1.18 5.54 5.62
CA LEU A 87 -1.91 5.97 4.44
C LEU A 87 -2.67 7.29 4.68
N PRO A 88 -2.61 8.27 3.77
CA PRO A 88 -3.37 9.51 3.87
C PRO A 88 -4.89 9.31 3.91
N SER A 89 -5.38 8.15 3.47
CA SER A 89 -6.79 7.77 3.49
C SER A 89 -7.29 7.35 4.87
N TYR A 90 -6.42 6.98 5.81
CA TYR A 90 -6.81 6.61 7.17
C TYR A 90 -7.31 7.81 7.95
N ARG A 91 -8.24 7.55 8.89
CA ARG A 91 -8.93 8.55 9.71
C ARG A 91 -8.68 8.28 11.19
N GLU A 92 -9.38 8.98 12.03
CA GLU A 92 -9.16 8.94 13.48
C GLU A 92 -9.18 7.53 14.09
N LYS A 93 -10.10 6.66 13.63
CA LYS A 93 -10.22 5.28 14.13
C LYS A 93 -8.96 4.47 13.88
N GLU A 94 -8.48 4.48 12.64
CA GLU A 94 -7.23 3.80 12.26
C GLU A 94 -6.02 4.45 12.93
N LEU A 95 -5.94 5.79 12.92
CA LEU A 95 -4.85 6.52 13.56
C LEU A 95 -4.75 6.20 15.05
N ARG A 96 -5.86 6.23 15.78
CA ARG A 96 -5.93 5.84 17.19
C ARG A 96 -5.27 4.49 17.41
N HIS A 97 -5.71 3.49 16.66
CA HIS A 97 -5.19 2.14 16.79
C HIS A 97 -3.69 2.06 16.44
N ILE A 98 -3.28 2.63 15.30
CA ILE A 98 -1.88 2.58 14.84
C ILE A 98 -0.96 3.28 15.83
N LEU A 99 -1.30 4.50 16.27
CA LEU A 99 -0.45 5.27 17.17
C LEU A 99 -0.32 4.64 18.56
N HIS A 100 -1.38 4.02 19.07
CA HIS A 100 -1.28 3.24 20.31
C HIS A 100 -0.45 1.97 20.13
N LEU A 101 -0.64 1.24 19.02
CA LEU A 101 0.07 -0.01 18.75
C LEU A 101 1.57 0.23 18.53
N THR A 102 1.91 1.25 17.76
CA THR A 102 3.31 1.51 17.38
C THR A 102 4.05 2.44 18.35
N ALA A 103 3.31 3.18 19.17
CA ALA A 103 3.84 4.15 20.14
C ALA A 103 5.01 4.98 19.54
N PRO A 104 4.76 5.77 18.49
CA PRO A 104 5.83 6.51 17.82
C PRO A 104 6.32 7.66 18.69
N LYS A 105 7.61 7.91 18.68
CA LYS A 105 8.23 9.06 19.35
C LYS A 105 8.03 10.35 18.56
N VAL A 106 8.01 10.22 17.23
CA VAL A 106 7.79 11.33 16.30
C VAL A 106 6.60 11.01 15.40
N PHE A 107 5.75 12.00 15.17
CA PHE A 107 4.69 11.88 14.17
C PHE A 107 4.71 13.07 13.21
N ALA A 108 4.94 12.80 11.93
CA ALA A 108 4.86 13.78 10.86
C ALA A 108 3.51 13.70 10.14
N LEU A 109 2.83 14.83 9.99
CA LEU A 109 1.50 14.88 9.40
C LEU A 109 1.34 16.05 8.43
N GLN A 110 0.51 15.78 7.41
CA GLN A 110 0.16 16.78 6.42
C GLN A 110 -0.84 17.80 6.96
N ARG A 111 -0.91 18.95 6.31
CA ARG A 111 -1.95 19.94 6.54
C ARG A 111 -3.35 19.36 6.25
N GLY A 112 -4.30 19.71 7.08
CA GLY A 112 -5.69 19.30 6.90
C GLY A 112 -6.32 19.83 5.62
N SER A 113 -7.34 19.14 5.14
CA SER A 113 -8.22 19.57 4.06
C SER A 113 -9.57 20.04 4.64
N ARG A 114 -10.46 20.60 3.78
CA ARG A 114 -11.84 20.92 4.19
C ARG A 114 -12.63 19.71 4.70
N ARG A 115 -12.27 18.50 4.25
CA ARG A 115 -12.97 17.26 4.61
C ARG A 115 -12.39 16.55 5.82
N TYR A 116 -11.10 16.77 6.11
CA TYR A 116 -10.42 16.09 7.21
C TYR A 116 -9.21 16.90 7.70
N ASN A 117 -9.11 17.05 9.01
CA ASN A 117 -7.99 17.72 9.66
C ASN A 117 -7.21 16.71 10.54
N PRO A 118 -6.07 16.17 10.05
CA PRO A 118 -5.28 15.20 10.81
C PRO A 118 -4.73 15.77 12.11
N LEU A 119 -4.40 17.07 12.15
CA LEU A 119 -3.90 17.72 13.36
C LEU A 119 -4.97 17.78 14.44
N ALA A 120 -6.22 18.12 14.09
CA ALA A 120 -7.32 18.12 15.05
C ALA A 120 -7.60 16.71 15.59
N ALA A 121 -7.58 15.70 14.72
CA ALA A 121 -7.71 14.30 15.14
C ALA A 121 -6.59 13.90 16.10
N LEU A 122 -5.34 14.27 15.81
CA LEU A 122 -4.21 14.03 16.70
C LEU A 122 -4.37 14.73 18.04
N GLN A 123 -4.81 16.00 18.07
CA GLN A 123 -5.04 16.75 19.32
C GLN A 123 -6.06 16.07 20.21
N THR A 124 -7.14 15.50 19.63
CA THR A 124 -8.11 14.69 20.36
C THR A 124 -7.44 13.49 21.02
N LEU A 125 -6.61 12.74 20.25
CA LEU A 125 -5.91 11.56 20.78
C LEU A 125 -4.89 11.91 21.89
N LEU A 126 -4.20 13.04 21.75
CA LEU A 126 -3.28 13.54 22.81
C LEU A 126 -4.05 13.91 24.09
N ALA A 127 -5.23 14.52 23.96
CA ALA A 127 -6.09 14.83 25.10
C ALA A 127 -6.62 13.57 25.80
N GLU A 128 -6.73 12.45 25.08
CA GLU A 128 -7.11 11.13 25.60
C GLU A 128 -5.94 10.35 26.21
N GLY A 129 -4.73 10.92 26.23
CA GLY A 129 -3.55 10.33 26.87
C GLY A 129 -2.56 9.65 25.92
N LEU A 130 -2.71 9.79 24.59
CA LEU A 130 -1.66 9.39 23.65
C LEU A 130 -0.41 10.26 23.90
N ASN A 131 0.77 9.65 23.95
CA ASN A 131 2.02 10.37 24.13
C ASN A 131 2.85 10.33 22.83
N ILE A 132 3.21 11.52 22.32
CA ILE A 132 4.14 11.71 21.21
C ILE A 132 5.05 12.88 21.59
N ASP A 133 6.35 12.65 21.53
CA ASP A 133 7.33 13.66 21.98
C ASP A 133 7.49 14.80 20.98
N VAL A 134 7.43 14.50 19.67
CA VAL A 134 7.64 15.48 18.58
C VAL A 134 6.59 15.32 17.49
N ILE A 135 6.02 16.44 17.09
CA ILE A 135 4.97 16.50 16.06
C ILE A 135 5.45 17.44 14.95
N LEU A 136 5.68 16.88 13.75
CA LEU A 136 6.06 17.63 12.57
C LEU A 136 4.82 17.91 11.73
N VAL A 137 4.48 19.18 11.51
CA VAL A 137 3.25 19.57 10.82
C VAL A 137 3.57 20.38 9.57
N GLU A 138 2.94 20.02 8.46
CA GLU A 138 3.03 20.76 7.21
C GLU A 138 2.49 22.19 7.40
N ASP A 139 3.24 23.21 6.93
CA ASP A 139 2.89 24.65 7.01
C ASP A 139 2.56 25.13 8.44
N TYR A 140 3.21 24.54 9.45
CA TYR A 140 3.04 25.00 10.83
C TYR A 140 3.80 26.31 11.08
N ASP A 141 3.19 27.21 11.83
CA ASP A 141 3.87 28.43 12.30
C ASP A 141 4.68 28.12 13.56
N ASP A 142 6.00 28.10 13.45
CA ASP A 142 6.92 27.81 14.57
C ASP A 142 6.86 28.86 15.72
N ALA A 143 6.11 29.96 15.54
CA ALA A 143 5.86 30.96 16.61
C ALA A 143 4.90 30.46 17.70
N GLY A 144 4.37 29.23 17.59
CA GLY A 144 3.51 28.60 18.58
C GLY A 144 4.20 28.32 19.93
N HIS A 145 3.40 28.30 21.01
CA HIS A 145 3.90 28.13 22.39
C HIS A 145 4.24 26.68 22.78
N ASP A 146 3.78 25.67 22.03
CA ASP A 146 4.05 24.25 22.34
C ASP A 146 5.26 23.77 21.53
N THR A 147 6.37 23.57 22.22
CA THR A 147 7.66 23.17 21.64
C THR A 147 7.67 21.77 21.04
N ARG A 148 6.62 20.99 21.22
CA ARG A 148 6.46 19.67 20.57
C ARG A 148 6.13 19.79 19.09
N TYR A 149 5.52 20.91 18.65
CA TYR A 149 5.13 21.14 17.27
C TYR A 149 6.21 21.90 16.51
N LEU A 150 6.63 21.36 15.38
CA LEU A 150 7.63 21.93 14.50
C LEU A 150 7.14 21.95 13.05
N ASN A 151 7.60 22.93 12.29
CA ASN A 151 7.33 23.02 10.87
C ASN A 151 8.04 21.91 10.09
N LEU A 152 7.29 21.10 9.38
CA LEU A 152 7.80 19.94 8.63
C LEU A 152 8.79 20.36 7.53
N GLN A 153 8.46 21.41 6.74
CA GLN A 153 9.32 21.87 5.63
C GLN A 153 10.65 22.43 6.15
N HIS A 154 10.62 23.25 7.22
CA HIS A 154 11.84 23.73 7.86
C HIS A 154 12.66 22.59 8.47
N PHE A 155 11.98 21.59 9.02
CA PHE A 155 12.63 20.41 9.59
C PHE A 155 13.39 19.62 8.53
N CYS A 156 12.77 19.40 7.37
CA CYS A 156 13.31 18.63 6.25
C CYS A 156 14.26 19.43 5.33
N SER A 157 14.45 20.73 5.57
CA SER A 157 15.37 21.54 4.77
C SER A 157 16.82 21.33 5.20
N PRO A 158 17.78 21.31 4.23
CA PRO A 158 19.20 21.15 4.55
C PRO A 158 19.73 22.35 5.33
N LEU A 159 20.54 22.07 6.33
CA LEU A 159 21.34 23.10 7.05
C LEU A 159 22.53 23.56 6.19
N THR A 160 23.04 24.75 6.46
CA THR A 160 24.23 25.28 5.79
C THR A 160 25.26 25.67 6.83
N PRO A 161 26.44 24.99 6.91
CA PRO A 161 26.77 23.78 6.13
C PRO A 161 25.94 22.55 6.53
N ALA A 162 25.77 21.63 5.59
CA ALA A 162 25.12 20.36 5.91
C ALA A 162 26.02 19.49 6.80
N PRO A 163 25.45 18.81 7.83
CA PRO A 163 26.25 17.91 8.65
C PRO A 163 26.63 16.64 7.86
N PRO A 164 27.68 15.91 8.29
CA PRO A 164 28.01 14.62 7.68
C PRO A 164 26.87 13.62 7.91
N LEU A 165 26.50 12.84 6.86
CA LEU A 165 25.52 11.78 6.96
C LEU A 165 26.21 10.45 7.28
N HIS A 166 25.68 9.74 8.25
CA HIS A 166 26.09 8.41 8.66
C HIS A 166 24.88 7.49 8.70
N ALA A 167 25.09 6.21 8.42
CA ALA A 167 24.07 5.19 8.61
C ALA A 167 24.37 4.37 9.87
N ALA A 168 23.35 4.16 10.69
CA ALA A 168 23.45 3.29 11.85
C ALA A 168 23.80 1.85 11.44
N THR A 169 24.60 1.18 12.27
CA THR A 169 24.87 -0.25 12.08
C THR A 169 23.62 -1.04 12.40
N MET A 170 23.11 -1.76 11.39
CA MET A 170 21.93 -2.61 11.49
C MET A 170 22.31 -4.08 11.38
N THR A 171 21.72 -4.92 12.23
CA THR A 171 21.80 -6.37 12.08
C THR A 171 20.67 -6.87 11.18
N PRO A 172 20.78 -8.07 10.58
CA PRO A 172 19.69 -8.64 9.77
C PRO A 172 18.35 -8.78 10.53
N SER A 173 18.39 -8.97 11.85
CA SER A 173 17.22 -9.14 12.73
C SER A 173 16.61 -7.83 13.22
N ASP A 174 17.27 -6.70 13.07
CA ASP A 174 16.69 -5.39 13.40
C ASP A 174 15.48 -5.10 12.52
N THR A 175 14.56 -4.30 13.00
CA THR A 175 13.41 -3.86 12.20
C THR A 175 13.80 -2.64 11.36
N ALA A 176 13.70 -2.76 10.04
CA ALA A 176 13.97 -1.65 9.11
C ALA A 176 12.77 -0.72 8.93
N VAL A 177 11.57 -1.27 8.82
CA VAL A 177 10.33 -0.53 8.62
C VAL A 177 9.17 -1.27 9.28
N MET A 178 8.15 -0.56 9.69
CA MET A 178 6.90 -1.14 10.17
C MET A 178 5.77 -0.80 9.19
N LEU A 179 5.46 -1.73 8.30
CA LEU A 179 4.36 -1.59 7.35
C LEU A 179 3.02 -1.88 8.04
N LEU A 180 1.96 -1.41 7.43
CA LEU A 180 0.60 -1.58 7.93
C LEU A 180 -0.24 -2.34 6.91
N SER A 181 -0.87 -3.44 7.33
CA SER A 181 -1.85 -4.14 6.50
C SER A 181 -3.25 -4.02 7.08
N SER A 182 -4.27 -4.09 6.21
CA SER A 182 -5.65 -4.17 6.65
C SER A 182 -5.88 -5.50 7.37
N GLY A 183 -6.18 -5.45 8.66
CA GLY A 183 -6.52 -6.65 9.42
C GLY A 183 -7.85 -7.27 8.95
N THR A 184 -7.99 -8.59 9.06
CA THR A 184 -9.29 -9.28 8.91
C THR A 184 -10.33 -8.83 9.95
N THR A 185 -9.87 -8.15 11.01
CA THR A 185 -10.68 -7.55 12.08
C THR A 185 -11.02 -6.07 11.82
N GLY A 186 -10.66 -5.53 10.65
CA GLY A 186 -10.94 -4.14 10.27
C GLY A 186 -9.90 -3.11 10.72
N LEU A 187 -9.03 -3.40 11.69
CA LEU A 187 -7.96 -2.52 12.13
C LEU A 187 -6.60 -2.93 11.53
N PRO A 188 -5.74 -1.97 11.16
CA PRO A 188 -4.43 -2.26 10.58
C PRO A 188 -3.55 -3.08 11.52
N LYS A 189 -2.90 -4.12 10.98
CA LYS A 189 -1.86 -4.86 11.70
C LYS A 189 -0.50 -4.25 11.39
N ALA A 190 0.38 -4.21 12.38
CA ALA A 190 1.75 -3.76 12.21
C ALA A 190 2.66 -4.94 11.83
N ILE A 191 3.39 -4.77 10.74
CA ILE A 191 4.31 -5.75 10.16
C ILE A 191 5.73 -5.22 10.28
N ALA A 192 6.46 -5.73 11.26
CA ALA A 192 7.86 -5.37 11.49
C ALA A 192 8.76 -6.09 10.47
N ARG A 193 9.17 -5.40 9.40
CA ARG A 193 10.03 -5.96 8.35
C ARG A 193 11.47 -6.01 8.85
N LYS A 194 12.04 -7.22 8.89
CA LYS A 194 13.42 -7.43 9.32
C LYS A 194 14.40 -6.92 8.27
N ASN A 195 15.43 -6.20 8.70
CA ASN A 195 16.38 -5.46 7.86
C ASN A 195 17.03 -6.36 6.78
N GLY A 196 17.52 -7.54 7.14
CA GLY A 196 18.17 -8.43 6.17
C GLY A 196 17.20 -8.86 5.05
N GLY A 197 16.04 -9.41 5.41
CA GLY A 197 15.03 -9.82 4.43
C GLY A 197 14.47 -8.65 3.62
N TYR A 198 14.27 -7.49 4.26
CA TYR A 198 13.76 -6.31 3.60
C TYR A 198 14.74 -5.76 2.55
N SER A 199 16.03 -5.68 2.90
CA SER A 199 17.09 -5.26 1.98
C SER A 199 17.25 -6.22 0.81
N TYR A 200 17.23 -7.54 1.09
CA TYR A 200 17.29 -8.59 0.08
C TYR A 200 16.14 -8.50 -0.92
N MET A 201 14.92 -8.34 -0.43
CA MET A 201 13.71 -8.18 -1.25
C MET A 201 13.79 -6.98 -2.19
N ILE A 202 14.21 -5.81 -1.68
CA ILE A 202 14.35 -4.60 -2.49
C ILE A 202 15.37 -4.80 -3.59
N GLU A 203 16.51 -5.42 -3.28
CA GLU A 203 17.58 -5.63 -4.24
C GLU A 203 17.17 -6.60 -5.35
N CYS A 204 16.57 -7.74 -5.01
CA CYS A 204 16.00 -8.65 -6.00
C CYS A 204 14.92 -7.97 -6.86
N GLY A 205 14.10 -7.12 -6.23
CA GLY A 205 13.11 -6.32 -6.92
C GLY A 205 13.72 -5.32 -7.92
N CYS A 206 14.85 -4.69 -7.59
CA CYS A 206 15.57 -3.81 -8.51
C CYS A 206 16.00 -4.55 -9.79
N ASP A 207 16.48 -5.78 -9.66
CA ASP A 207 16.91 -6.58 -10.81
C ASP A 207 15.71 -6.98 -11.68
N VAL A 208 14.59 -7.42 -11.07
CA VAL A 208 13.35 -7.78 -11.79
C VAL A 208 12.70 -6.57 -12.46
N PHE A 209 12.78 -5.39 -11.85
CA PHE A 209 12.24 -4.15 -12.42
C PHE A 209 13.24 -3.43 -13.33
N ALA A 210 14.46 -4.00 -13.51
CA ALA A 210 15.54 -3.46 -14.32
C ALA A 210 15.92 -2.01 -13.95
N LEU A 211 15.94 -1.69 -12.65
CA LEU A 211 16.32 -0.36 -12.16
C LEU A 211 17.82 -0.15 -12.22
N ASP A 212 18.20 1.01 -12.73
CA ASP A 212 19.57 1.50 -12.76
C ASP A 212 19.64 2.99 -12.41
N SER A 213 20.83 3.57 -12.56
CA SER A 213 21.07 4.99 -12.27
C SER A 213 20.47 5.96 -13.29
N HIS A 214 19.90 5.49 -14.38
CA HIS A 214 19.17 6.30 -15.39
C HIS A 214 17.66 6.19 -15.21
N SER A 215 17.20 5.32 -14.33
CA SER A 215 15.78 5.11 -14.07
C SER A 215 15.16 6.33 -13.39
N VAL A 216 13.99 6.73 -13.86
CA VAL A 216 13.12 7.72 -13.22
C VAL A 216 11.82 7.01 -12.82
N TYR A 217 11.64 6.77 -11.53
CA TYR A 217 10.47 6.11 -10.98
C TYR A 217 9.41 7.13 -10.58
N PHE A 218 8.19 6.98 -11.09
CA PHE A 218 7.07 7.83 -10.68
C PHE A 218 6.25 7.19 -9.55
N ALA A 219 6.20 7.86 -8.41
CA ALA A 219 5.35 7.48 -7.28
C ALA A 219 3.90 7.93 -7.54
N ALA A 220 3.18 7.18 -8.38
CA ALA A 220 1.80 7.50 -8.77
C ALA A 220 0.75 7.20 -7.70
N MET A 221 1.07 6.34 -6.75
CA MET A 221 0.25 6.00 -5.58
C MET A 221 0.89 6.57 -4.31
N PRO A 222 0.20 6.50 -3.13
CA PRO A 222 0.74 7.08 -1.89
C PRO A 222 2.12 6.57 -1.52
N VAL A 223 3.05 7.48 -1.22
CA VAL A 223 4.43 7.17 -0.77
C VAL A 223 4.48 6.45 0.59
N SER A 224 3.36 6.25 1.24
CA SER A 224 3.19 5.44 2.44
C SER A 224 2.74 4.00 2.13
N HIS A 225 2.48 3.66 0.86
CA HIS A 225 2.09 2.31 0.47
C HIS A 225 3.33 1.44 0.19
N GLY A 226 3.38 0.21 0.74
CA GLY A 226 4.52 -0.70 0.59
C GLY A 226 4.92 -0.93 -0.87
N PHE A 227 3.96 -1.06 -1.80
CA PHE A 227 4.22 -1.25 -3.22
C PHE A 227 5.05 -0.10 -3.84
N VAL A 228 4.82 1.15 -3.39
CA VAL A 228 5.54 2.34 -3.84
C VAL A 228 6.88 2.49 -3.14
N ILE A 229 6.96 2.10 -1.85
CA ILE A 229 8.19 2.27 -1.08
C ILE A 229 9.27 1.27 -1.49
N ASN A 230 8.90 -0.04 -1.59
CA ASN A 230 9.87 -1.13 -1.47
C ASN A 230 9.69 -2.31 -2.43
N CYS A 231 8.87 -2.20 -3.48
CA CYS A 231 8.65 -3.30 -4.44
C CYS A 231 9.09 -2.98 -5.90
N PRO A 232 10.33 -2.60 -6.20
CA PRO A 232 11.39 -2.01 -5.37
C PRO A 232 11.15 -0.54 -5.06
N GLY A 233 10.32 0.18 -5.83
CA GLY A 233 9.80 1.51 -5.63
C GLY A 233 10.85 2.58 -5.31
N ILE A 234 10.51 3.48 -4.40
CA ILE A 234 11.35 4.64 -4.03
C ILE A 234 12.71 4.19 -3.50
N LEU A 235 12.73 3.23 -2.56
CA LEU A 235 13.97 2.80 -1.93
C LEU A 235 14.90 2.09 -2.91
N GLY A 236 14.35 1.23 -3.78
CA GLY A 236 15.13 0.56 -4.81
C GLY A 236 15.70 1.55 -5.83
N THR A 237 14.87 2.48 -6.33
CA THR A 237 15.32 3.49 -7.30
C THR A 237 16.44 4.35 -6.75
N LEU A 238 16.26 4.89 -5.54
CA LEU A 238 17.30 5.72 -4.92
C LEU A 238 18.56 4.94 -4.57
N SER A 239 18.46 3.66 -4.17
CA SER A 239 19.63 2.82 -3.89
C SER A 239 20.46 2.50 -5.13
N ARG A 240 19.86 2.55 -6.33
CA ARG A 240 20.52 2.34 -7.63
C ARG A 240 20.98 3.66 -8.28
N GLY A 241 20.80 4.80 -7.61
CA GLY A 241 21.21 6.13 -8.13
C GLY A 241 20.25 6.70 -9.15
N GLY A 242 19.05 6.14 -9.30
CA GLY A 242 17.97 6.67 -10.11
C GLY A 242 17.23 7.83 -9.45
N ALA A 243 16.26 8.42 -10.12
CA ALA A 243 15.46 9.55 -9.62
C ALA A 243 14.00 9.14 -9.35
N VAL A 244 13.35 9.85 -8.45
CA VAL A 244 11.93 9.65 -8.10
C VAL A 244 11.13 10.90 -8.45
N ALA A 245 10.09 10.75 -9.27
CA ALA A 245 9.12 11.79 -9.54
C ALA A 245 7.95 11.68 -8.54
N LEU A 246 7.59 12.81 -7.93
CA LEU A 246 6.57 12.93 -6.91
C LEU A 246 5.45 13.85 -7.39
N ALA A 247 4.20 13.42 -7.23
CA ALA A 247 3.03 14.26 -7.44
C ALA A 247 1.98 13.94 -6.38
N ASP A 248 1.36 14.98 -5.83
CA ASP A 248 0.35 14.85 -4.78
C ASP A 248 -0.99 14.41 -5.38
N ALA A 249 -1.43 13.17 -5.06
CA ALA A 249 -2.69 12.58 -5.50
C ALA A 249 -3.04 12.90 -6.98
N PRO A 250 -2.18 12.53 -7.93
CA PRO A 250 -2.29 13.01 -9.30
C PRO A 250 -3.58 12.51 -9.97
N SER A 251 -4.29 13.42 -10.65
CA SER A 251 -5.26 13.01 -11.67
C SER A 251 -4.53 12.28 -12.81
N ALA A 252 -5.27 11.58 -13.67
CA ALA A 252 -4.65 10.94 -14.82
C ALA A 252 -3.94 11.96 -15.73
N GLU A 253 -4.52 13.17 -15.93
CA GLU A 253 -3.89 14.26 -16.68
C GLU A 253 -2.54 14.67 -16.06
N THR A 254 -2.56 14.97 -14.75
CA THR A 254 -1.33 15.35 -14.04
C THR A 254 -0.29 14.24 -14.09
N ALA A 255 -0.72 12.98 -14.00
CA ALA A 255 0.19 11.84 -14.04
C ALA A 255 0.89 11.71 -15.42
N LEU A 256 0.14 11.81 -16.52
CA LEU A 256 0.73 11.75 -17.86
C LEU A 256 1.62 12.96 -18.13
N ASP A 257 1.27 14.16 -17.66
CA ASP A 257 2.10 15.35 -17.76
C ASP A 257 3.43 15.20 -16.98
N VAL A 258 3.42 14.57 -15.79
CA VAL A 258 4.63 14.26 -15.01
C VAL A 258 5.52 13.26 -15.76
N ILE A 259 4.94 12.24 -16.39
CA ILE A 259 5.69 11.25 -17.16
C ILE A 259 6.45 11.95 -18.29
N GLU A 260 5.77 12.77 -19.09
CA GLU A 260 6.37 13.52 -20.20
C GLU A 260 7.44 14.51 -19.71
N GLN A 261 7.13 15.32 -18.69
CA GLN A 261 8.04 16.39 -18.23
C GLN A 261 9.28 15.88 -17.50
N CYS A 262 9.14 14.77 -16.76
CA CYS A 262 10.24 14.23 -15.96
C CYS A 262 11.00 13.10 -16.65
N GLY A 263 10.56 12.66 -17.82
CA GLY A 263 11.16 11.52 -18.52
C GLY A 263 11.02 10.22 -17.71
N VAL A 264 9.85 9.99 -17.12
CA VAL A 264 9.59 8.81 -16.28
C VAL A 264 9.78 7.54 -17.08
N THR A 265 10.54 6.60 -16.53
CA THR A 265 10.84 5.31 -17.15
C THR A 265 10.06 4.15 -16.51
N HIS A 266 9.78 4.25 -15.22
CA HIS A 266 9.17 3.20 -14.42
C HIS A 266 8.06 3.74 -13.52
N THR A 267 7.01 2.95 -13.31
CA THR A 267 5.99 3.24 -12.31
C THR A 267 5.31 1.96 -11.83
N THR A 268 4.61 2.06 -10.70
CA THR A 268 3.77 0.98 -10.18
C THR A 268 2.33 1.48 -10.06
N LEU A 269 1.38 0.68 -10.54
CA LEU A 269 -0.03 1.04 -10.63
C LEU A 269 -0.93 -0.05 -10.04
N VAL A 270 -2.13 0.37 -9.66
CA VAL A 270 -3.27 -0.55 -9.51
C VAL A 270 -4.09 -0.55 -10.80
N PRO A 271 -4.90 -1.61 -11.08
CA PRO A 271 -5.66 -1.71 -12.34
C PRO A 271 -6.54 -0.50 -12.63
N ALA A 272 -7.10 0.14 -11.61
CA ALA A 272 -7.91 1.33 -11.75
C ALA A 272 -7.16 2.51 -12.38
N LEU A 273 -5.94 2.77 -11.92
CA LEU A 273 -5.08 3.84 -12.49
C LEU A 273 -4.61 3.47 -13.89
N LEU A 274 -4.24 2.21 -14.10
CA LEU A 274 -3.86 1.71 -15.42
C LEU A 274 -4.96 1.95 -16.46
N SER A 275 -6.21 1.62 -16.12
CA SER A 275 -7.38 1.84 -16.97
C SER A 275 -7.59 3.32 -17.29
N GLN A 276 -7.54 4.18 -16.28
CA GLN A 276 -7.72 5.63 -16.45
C GLN A 276 -6.63 6.23 -17.34
N TRP A 277 -5.36 5.88 -17.12
CA TRP A 277 -4.25 6.38 -17.92
C TRP A 277 -4.31 5.88 -19.37
N SER A 278 -4.63 4.61 -19.55
CA SER A 278 -4.79 4.00 -20.88
C SER A 278 -5.88 4.69 -21.70
N GLU A 279 -7.03 4.96 -21.08
CA GLU A 279 -8.14 5.63 -21.75
C GLU A 279 -7.83 7.10 -22.02
N LEU A 280 -7.22 7.82 -21.08
CA LEU A 280 -6.83 9.22 -21.29
C LEU A 280 -5.78 9.35 -22.39
N GLN A 281 -4.76 8.49 -22.42
CA GLN A 281 -3.72 8.50 -23.45
C GLN A 281 -4.32 8.24 -24.85
N ARG A 282 -5.33 7.38 -24.94
CA ARG A 282 -6.05 7.13 -26.20
C ARG A 282 -6.84 8.36 -26.67
N GLN A 283 -7.42 9.14 -25.74
CA GLN A 283 -8.23 10.33 -26.04
C GLN A 283 -7.37 11.58 -26.27
N THR A 284 -6.35 11.75 -25.46
CA THR A 284 -5.51 12.95 -25.42
C THR A 284 -4.04 12.53 -25.28
N PRO A 285 -3.40 12.13 -26.41
CA PRO A 285 -2.04 11.59 -26.38
C PRO A 285 -1.01 12.57 -25.82
N ARG A 286 -0.08 12.03 -25.01
CA ARG A 286 1.15 12.67 -24.52
C ARG A 286 2.36 11.90 -25.05
N ASP A 287 3.54 12.51 -25.01
CA ASP A 287 4.78 11.79 -25.29
C ASP A 287 5.17 10.94 -24.06
N LEU A 288 4.87 9.65 -24.12
CA LEU A 288 5.20 8.68 -23.10
C LEU A 288 6.35 7.75 -23.52
N THR A 289 7.15 8.13 -24.52
CA THR A 289 8.22 7.27 -25.06
C THR A 289 9.30 6.91 -24.05
N SER A 290 9.44 7.68 -22.97
CA SER A 290 10.33 7.36 -21.85
C SER A 290 9.80 6.25 -20.95
N LEU A 291 8.47 6.11 -20.82
CA LEU A 291 7.83 5.13 -19.96
C LEU A 291 7.84 3.76 -20.64
N TRP A 292 8.64 2.83 -20.15
CA TRP A 292 8.71 1.53 -20.78
C TRP A 292 8.30 0.37 -19.87
N HIS A 293 8.49 0.44 -18.56
CA HIS A 293 8.23 -0.65 -17.64
C HIS A 293 7.23 -0.25 -16.54
N VAL A 294 6.09 -0.89 -16.53
CA VAL A 294 5.00 -0.62 -15.57
C VAL A 294 4.61 -1.89 -14.84
N GLN A 295 4.81 -1.89 -13.53
CA GLN A 295 4.30 -2.94 -12.65
C GLN A 295 2.85 -2.67 -12.27
N VAL A 296 2.00 -3.69 -12.33
CA VAL A 296 0.59 -3.59 -11.96
C VAL A 296 0.23 -4.68 -10.97
N GLY A 297 -0.31 -4.28 -9.82
CA GLY A 297 -0.64 -5.21 -8.74
C GLY A 297 -1.72 -4.69 -7.81
N GLY A 298 -1.91 -5.38 -6.69
CA GLY A 298 -2.92 -5.03 -5.68
C GLY A 298 -4.32 -5.57 -5.97
N ALA A 299 -4.66 -5.78 -7.24
CA ALA A 299 -5.86 -6.47 -7.69
C ALA A 299 -5.55 -7.22 -9.00
N ARG A 300 -6.46 -8.12 -9.40
CA ARG A 300 -6.32 -8.83 -10.67
C ARG A 300 -6.50 -7.88 -11.85
N VAL A 301 -5.59 -7.94 -12.81
CA VAL A 301 -5.72 -7.28 -14.12
C VAL A 301 -6.39 -8.25 -15.09
N THR A 302 -7.40 -7.80 -15.83
CA THR A 302 -7.96 -8.64 -16.91
C THR A 302 -7.02 -8.66 -18.10
N PRO A 303 -6.93 -9.76 -18.87
CA PRO A 303 -6.09 -9.83 -20.05
C PRO A 303 -6.40 -8.72 -21.08
N GLU A 304 -7.68 -8.34 -21.21
CA GLU A 304 -8.14 -7.28 -22.11
C GLU A 304 -7.59 -5.91 -21.71
N LEU A 305 -7.65 -5.59 -20.40
CA LEU A 305 -7.08 -4.35 -19.87
C LEU A 305 -5.57 -4.34 -20.03
N ALA A 306 -4.90 -5.45 -19.70
CA ALA A 306 -3.44 -5.57 -19.84
C ALA A 306 -3.00 -5.32 -21.29
N ALA A 307 -3.66 -5.99 -22.25
CA ALA A 307 -3.36 -5.86 -23.67
C ALA A 307 -3.66 -4.44 -24.22
N SER A 308 -4.79 -3.85 -23.82
CA SER A 308 -5.17 -2.51 -24.29
C SER A 308 -4.25 -1.43 -23.70
N ALA A 309 -3.94 -1.52 -22.42
CA ALA A 309 -3.05 -0.57 -21.76
C ALA A 309 -1.61 -0.66 -22.27
N SER A 310 -1.09 -1.87 -22.50
CA SER A 310 0.24 -2.05 -23.10
C SER A 310 0.35 -1.35 -24.45
N ARG A 311 -0.68 -1.49 -25.31
CA ARG A 311 -0.71 -0.81 -26.61
C ARG A 311 -0.88 0.71 -26.50
N ASN A 312 -1.84 1.17 -25.71
CA ASN A 312 -2.19 2.59 -25.64
C ASN A 312 -1.09 3.43 -24.98
N LEU A 313 -0.40 2.88 -23.98
CA LEU A 313 0.68 3.55 -23.27
C LEU A 313 2.06 3.24 -23.85
N GLY A 314 2.18 2.25 -24.76
CA GLY A 314 3.47 1.84 -25.34
C GLY A 314 4.42 1.15 -24.35
N ILE A 315 3.90 0.43 -23.35
CA ILE A 315 4.64 -0.09 -22.21
C ILE A 315 4.83 -1.60 -22.23
N THR A 316 5.88 -2.06 -21.56
CA THR A 316 5.98 -3.44 -21.04
C THR A 316 5.26 -3.52 -19.71
N LEU A 317 4.10 -4.19 -19.71
CA LEU A 317 3.33 -4.41 -18.49
C LEU A 317 3.83 -5.66 -17.78
N GLN A 318 4.15 -5.54 -16.50
CA GLN A 318 4.52 -6.64 -15.61
C GLN A 318 3.49 -6.77 -14.50
N GLN A 319 2.73 -7.87 -14.48
CA GLN A 319 1.86 -8.14 -13.34
C GLN A 319 2.68 -8.53 -12.12
N CYS A 320 2.23 -8.09 -10.96
CA CYS A 320 2.79 -8.53 -9.70
C CYS A 320 1.70 -8.94 -8.71
N TYR A 321 2.00 -9.96 -7.94
CA TYR A 321 1.26 -10.35 -6.76
C TYR A 321 2.17 -10.18 -5.55
N GLY A 322 1.65 -9.61 -4.48
CA GLY A 322 2.44 -9.44 -3.27
C GLY A 322 1.65 -8.89 -2.10
N MET A 323 2.27 -8.96 -0.95
CA MET A 323 1.69 -8.52 0.31
C MET A 323 2.76 -7.91 1.22
N SER A 324 2.34 -7.04 2.13
CA SER A 324 3.25 -6.44 3.12
C SER A 324 3.89 -7.48 4.03
N GLU A 325 3.25 -8.61 4.19
CA GLU A 325 3.69 -9.75 4.98
C GLU A 325 4.87 -10.50 4.37
N GLY A 326 5.07 -10.45 3.06
CA GLY A 326 6.23 -11.13 2.48
C GLY A 326 6.17 -11.37 0.99
N LEU A 327 5.75 -12.55 0.56
CA LEU A 327 5.84 -13.03 -0.81
C LEU A 327 5.57 -11.94 -1.87
N LEU A 328 6.50 -11.83 -2.82
CA LEU A 328 6.33 -11.06 -4.05
C LEU A 328 6.51 -12.00 -5.23
N CYS A 329 5.63 -11.88 -6.22
CA CYS A 329 5.69 -12.63 -7.48
C CYS A 329 5.58 -11.66 -8.65
N PHE A 330 6.32 -11.95 -9.72
CA PHE A 330 6.36 -11.14 -10.93
C PHE A 330 6.38 -12.02 -12.17
N ASN A 331 5.71 -11.58 -13.23
CA ASN A 331 5.97 -12.10 -14.56
C ASN A 331 7.39 -11.72 -14.99
N SER A 332 8.03 -12.54 -15.84
CA SER A 332 9.20 -12.10 -16.58
C SER A 332 8.77 -11.14 -17.70
N ILE A 333 9.62 -10.16 -17.99
CA ILE A 333 9.45 -9.31 -19.19
C ILE A 333 9.61 -10.11 -20.50
N ASP A 334 10.29 -11.27 -20.42
CA ASP A 334 10.52 -12.19 -21.54
C ASP A 334 9.39 -13.23 -21.70
N ASP A 335 8.44 -13.30 -20.75
CA ASP A 335 7.26 -14.15 -20.89
C ASP A 335 6.39 -13.65 -22.05
N ASP A 336 5.71 -14.53 -22.77
CA ASP A 336 4.77 -14.13 -23.81
C ASP A 336 3.57 -13.36 -23.23
N ASP A 337 2.91 -12.60 -24.08
CA ASP A 337 1.77 -11.74 -23.67
C ASP A 337 0.64 -12.53 -23.02
N THR A 338 0.40 -13.77 -23.45
CA THR A 338 -0.65 -14.62 -22.87
C THR A 338 -0.36 -14.89 -21.41
N LEU A 339 0.87 -15.28 -21.09
CA LEU A 339 1.29 -15.56 -19.73
C LEU A 339 1.39 -14.27 -18.89
N ARG A 340 1.98 -13.21 -19.46
CA ARG A 340 2.09 -11.91 -18.77
C ARG A 340 0.74 -11.30 -18.41
N PHE A 341 -0.28 -11.53 -19.21
CA PHE A 341 -1.62 -10.96 -18.99
C PHE A 341 -2.55 -11.84 -18.17
N SER A 342 -2.22 -13.11 -17.94
CA SER A 342 -3.08 -14.05 -17.23
C SER A 342 -2.56 -14.50 -15.86
N SER A 343 -1.24 -14.55 -15.65
CA SER A 343 -0.63 -15.03 -14.41
C SER A 343 -0.09 -13.88 -13.56
N GLN A 344 0.18 -14.15 -12.28
CA GLN A 344 0.87 -13.25 -11.37
C GLN A 344 2.37 -13.56 -11.29
N GLY A 345 2.86 -14.37 -12.22
CA GLY A 345 4.28 -14.72 -12.35
C GLY A 345 4.78 -15.68 -11.30
N ARG A 346 6.08 -15.62 -11.05
CA ARG A 346 6.81 -16.53 -10.17
C ARG A 346 7.36 -15.79 -8.94
N PRO A 347 7.63 -16.49 -7.82
CA PRO A 347 8.26 -15.90 -6.65
C PRO A 347 9.53 -15.11 -6.99
N LEU A 348 9.70 -13.95 -6.36
CA LEU A 348 10.84 -13.06 -6.57
C LEU A 348 12.17 -13.73 -6.20
N SER A 349 12.18 -14.49 -5.12
CA SER A 349 13.37 -15.19 -4.64
C SER A 349 13.32 -16.68 -4.96
N PRO A 350 14.44 -17.28 -5.43
CA PRO A 350 14.54 -18.74 -5.55
C PRO A 350 14.50 -19.46 -4.19
N HIS A 351 14.58 -18.71 -3.09
CA HIS A 351 14.48 -19.22 -1.72
C HIS A 351 13.08 -19.06 -1.12
N ASP A 352 12.12 -18.53 -1.88
CA ASP A 352 10.72 -18.51 -1.46
C ASP A 352 10.12 -19.90 -1.63
N GLU A 353 9.55 -20.42 -0.56
CA GLU A 353 8.79 -21.66 -0.57
C GLU A 353 7.31 -21.32 -0.70
N VAL A 354 6.66 -21.84 -1.73
CA VAL A 354 5.24 -21.65 -2.00
C VAL A 354 4.56 -23.00 -2.11
N LEU A 355 3.49 -23.20 -1.36
CA LEU A 355 2.65 -24.38 -1.42
C LEU A 355 1.19 -23.99 -1.64
N ILE A 356 0.47 -24.82 -2.40
CA ILE A 356 -0.98 -24.77 -2.52
C ILE A 356 -1.51 -25.95 -1.70
N VAL A 357 -2.35 -25.65 -0.71
CA VAL A 357 -2.82 -26.66 0.26
C VAL A 357 -4.33 -26.77 0.34
N ASP A 358 -4.80 -27.93 0.78
CA ASP A 358 -6.20 -28.17 1.13
C ASP A 358 -6.52 -27.64 2.56
N GLU A 359 -7.76 -27.83 3.01
CA GLU A 359 -8.23 -27.43 4.35
C GLU A 359 -7.53 -28.15 5.52
N ASN A 360 -6.78 -29.22 5.25
CA ASN A 360 -6.02 -30.01 6.21
C ASN A 360 -4.49 -29.77 6.09
N ASP A 361 -4.07 -28.70 5.41
CA ASP A 361 -2.67 -28.33 5.15
C ASP A 361 -1.89 -29.34 4.28
N ARG A 362 -2.60 -30.18 3.49
CA ARG A 362 -1.96 -31.13 2.61
C ARG A 362 -1.68 -30.48 1.27
N PRO A 363 -0.44 -30.59 0.73
CA PRO A 363 -0.11 -30.06 -0.58
C PRO A 363 -0.98 -30.65 -1.68
N LEU A 364 -1.50 -29.78 -2.55
CA LEU A 364 -2.30 -30.14 -3.70
C LEU A 364 -1.41 -30.35 -4.95
N PRO A 365 -1.83 -31.20 -5.90
CA PRO A 365 -1.13 -31.34 -7.18
C PRO A 365 -1.15 -30.03 -7.99
N VAL A 366 -0.14 -29.91 -8.88
CA VAL A 366 -0.05 -28.83 -9.86
C VAL A 366 -1.39 -28.62 -10.61
N GLY A 367 -1.79 -27.37 -10.76
CA GLY A 367 -3.03 -26.98 -11.43
C GLY A 367 -4.31 -27.11 -10.57
N LYS A 368 -4.19 -27.58 -9.32
CA LYS A 368 -5.33 -27.61 -8.39
C LYS A 368 -5.36 -26.34 -7.53
N SER A 369 -6.53 -25.73 -7.42
CA SER A 369 -6.76 -24.56 -6.59
C SER A 369 -6.87 -24.94 -5.11
N GLY A 370 -6.21 -24.16 -4.25
CA GLY A 370 -6.24 -24.30 -2.79
C GLY A 370 -5.68 -23.05 -2.13
N GLU A 371 -5.52 -23.05 -0.80
CA GLU A 371 -4.92 -21.94 -0.08
C GLU A 371 -3.43 -21.84 -0.41
N LEU A 372 -2.99 -20.64 -0.79
CA LEU A 372 -1.58 -20.33 -0.98
C LEU A 372 -0.94 -20.04 0.38
N ILE A 373 0.07 -20.82 0.74
CA ILE A 373 0.90 -20.58 1.91
C ILE A 373 2.36 -20.39 1.49
N THR A 374 3.11 -19.57 2.24
CA THR A 374 4.46 -19.20 1.86
C THR A 374 5.41 -19.07 3.03
N ARG A 375 6.69 -19.33 2.78
CA ARG A 375 7.81 -19.10 3.68
C ARG A 375 9.02 -18.68 2.86
N GLY A 376 9.78 -17.67 3.35
CA GLY A 376 10.94 -17.20 2.60
C GLY A 376 11.79 -16.21 3.37
N PRO A 377 12.92 -15.75 2.79
CA PRO A 377 13.89 -14.90 3.49
C PRO A 377 13.36 -13.54 3.90
N TYR A 378 12.26 -13.08 3.29
CA TYR A 378 11.62 -11.81 3.61
C TYR A 378 10.13 -11.95 3.99
N THR A 379 9.63 -13.16 4.16
CA THR A 379 8.29 -13.40 4.72
C THR A 379 8.33 -13.16 6.23
N LEU A 380 7.30 -12.47 6.78
CA LEU A 380 7.21 -12.26 8.22
C LEU A 380 7.09 -13.59 8.96
N THR A 381 7.56 -13.59 10.20
CA THR A 381 7.41 -14.72 11.12
C THR A 381 6.39 -14.46 12.23
N GLU A 382 5.98 -13.21 12.38
CA GLU A 382 4.96 -12.78 13.33
C GLU A 382 4.46 -11.36 13.03
N TYR A 383 3.20 -11.06 13.35
CA TYR A 383 2.69 -9.69 13.45
C TYR A 383 3.14 -9.06 14.77
N TYR A 384 3.53 -7.80 14.70
CA TYR A 384 3.99 -7.04 15.86
C TYR A 384 2.88 -6.93 16.92
N GLN A 385 3.19 -7.36 18.14
CA GLN A 385 2.30 -7.30 19.31
C GLN A 385 0.87 -7.83 19.06
N ASN A 386 0.72 -8.84 18.21
CA ASN A 386 -0.59 -9.40 17.89
C ASN A 386 -0.61 -10.94 18.04
N PRO A 387 -0.53 -11.46 19.28
CA PRO A 387 -0.49 -12.90 19.51
C PRO A 387 -1.77 -13.64 19.07
N GLN A 388 -2.90 -12.95 19.00
CA GLN A 388 -4.14 -13.54 18.52
C GLN A 388 -4.07 -13.82 17.02
N ALA A 389 -3.64 -12.83 16.21
CA ALA A 389 -3.46 -13.01 14.78
C ALA A 389 -2.37 -14.05 14.47
N ASN A 390 -1.28 -14.06 15.25
CA ASN A 390 -0.18 -14.98 15.07
C ASN A 390 -0.58 -16.46 15.21
N ARG A 391 -1.55 -16.78 16.07
CA ARG A 391 -2.04 -18.16 16.23
C ARG A 391 -2.69 -18.76 14.98
N SER A 392 -3.32 -17.94 14.15
CA SER A 392 -4.02 -18.39 12.94
C SER A 392 -3.31 -18.05 11.64
N ALA A 393 -2.30 -17.16 11.69
CA ALA A 393 -1.61 -16.68 10.51
C ALA A 393 -0.52 -17.65 10.01
N PHE A 394 -0.12 -18.62 10.83
CA PHE A 394 1.00 -19.52 10.49
C PHE A 394 0.60 -20.97 10.70
N THR A 395 1.17 -21.85 9.85
CA THR A 395 1.14 -23.30 10.06
C THR A 395 2.12 -23.71 11.15
N ALA A 396 2.02 -24.95 11.62
CA ALA A 396 2.96 -25.51 12.59
C ALA A 396 4.42 -25.51 12.10
N ASP A 397 4.62 -25.64 10.77
CA ASP A 397 5.93 -25.64 10.10
C ASP A 397 6.41 -24.22 9.74
N GLY A 398 5.70 -23.18 10.17
CA GLY A 398 6.11 -21.79 10.00
C GLY A 398 5.79 -21.17 8.64
N PHE A 399 4.93 -21.77 7.82
CA PHE A 399 4.40 -21.11 6.63
C PHE A 399 3.38 -20.06 7.00
N TYR A 400 3.47 -18.89 6.38
CA TYR A 400 2.47 -17.84 6.46
C TYR A 400 1.27 -18.18 5.56
N ARG A 401 0.06 -18.09 6.11
CA ARG A 401 -1.20 -18.25 5.39
C ARG A 401 -1.61 -16.94 4.75
N THR A 402 -1.62 -16.89 3.42
CA THR A 402 -1.96 -15.67 2.70
C THR A 402 -3.46 -15.37 2.76
N GLY A 403 -4.28 -16.40 2.95
CA GLY A 403 -5.73 -16.33 2.83
C GLY A 403 -6.19 -16.15 1.38
N ASP A 404 -5.31 -16.29 0.40
CA ASP A 404 -5.64 -16.29 -1.03
C ASP A 404 -5.76 -17.72 -1.54
N LEU A 405 -6.75 -17.95 -2.41
CA LEU A 405 -6.86 -19.17 -3.21
C LEU A 405 -6.05 -18.99 -4.48
N ALA A 406 -5.24 -19.98 -4.81
CA ALA A 406 -4.40 -19.96 -5.99
C ALA A 406 -4.15 -21.36 -6.53
N HIS A 407 -3.69 -21.45 -7.77
CA HIS A 407 -3.05 -22.64 -8.30
C HIS A 407 -1.70 -22.26 -8.93
N VAL A 408 -0.86 -23.27 -9.11
CA VAL A 408 0.46 -23.14 -9.72
C VAL A 408 0.54 -24.06 -10.92
N ASP A 409 1.08 -23.59 -12.05
CA ASP A 409 1.32 -24.41 -13.23
C ASP A 409 2.63 -25.21 -13.13
N ALA A 410 2.90 -26.03 -14.13
CA ALA A 410 4.11 -26.86 -14.17
C ALA A 410 5.42 -26.05 -14.29
N ALA A 411 5.34 -24.78 -14.71
CA ALA A 411 6.48 -23.86 -14.81
C ALA A 411 6.67 -23.02 -13.53
N GLY A 412 5.80 -23.18 -12.53
CA GLY A 412 5.86 -22.43 -11.28
C GLY A 412 5.18 -21.08 -11.31
N ASN A 413 4.41 -20.77 -12.36
CA ASN A 413 3.62 -19.53 -12.39
C ASN A 413 2.41 -19.65 -11.48
N ILE A 414 2.15 -18.60 -10.73
CA ILE A 414 1.05 -18.49 -9.77
C ILE A 414 -0.13 -17.79 -10.44
N PHE A 415 -1.33 -18.34 -10.22
CA PHE A 415 -2.59 -17.78 -10.66
C PHE A 415 -3.49 -17.62 -9.43
N ILE A 416 -3.93 -16.39 -9.16
CA ILE A 416 -4.81 -16.10 -8.03
C ILE A 416 -6.26 -16.34 -8.44
N ASP A 417 -6.92 -17.28 -7.78
CA ASP A 417 -8.29 -17.71 -8.05
C ASP A 417 -9.33 -16.97 -7.19
N GLY A 418 -8.90 -16.43 -6.01
CA GLY A 418 -9.82 -15.74 -5.11
C GLY A 418 -9.27 -15.57 -3.69
N ARG A 419 -10.19 -15.56 -2.70
CA ARG A 419 -9.89 -15.44 -1.28
C ARG A 419 -10.53 -16.55 -0.47
N VAL A 420 -9.76 -17.09 0.48
CA VAL A 420 -10.29 -18.02 1.49
C VAL A 420 -11.31 -17.30 2.39
N ASN A 421 -10.98 -16.08 2.78
CA ASN A 421 -11.87 -15.22 3.57
C ASN A 421 -12.43 -14.08 2.72
N ASP A 422 -13.65 -13.67 3.04
CA ASP A 422 -14.43 -12.69 2.26
C ASP A 422 -13.98 -11.23 2.38
N SER A 423 -12.69 -10.96 2.55
CA SER A 423 -12.22 -9.57 2.56
C SER A 423 -12.42 -8.91 1.20
N ILE A 424 -12.92 -7.67 1.23
CA ILE A 424 -13.14 -6.87 0.02
C ILE A 424 -11.81 -6.21 -0.38
N ASN A 425 -11.46 -6.33 -1.66
CA ASN A 425 -10.24 -5.73 -2.21
C ASN A 425 -10.62 -4.61 -3.18
N ARG A 426 -10.65 -3.37 -2.69
CA ARG A 426 -10.96 -2.20 -3.50
C ARG A 426 -9.68 -1.47 -3.93
N GLY A 427 -9.30 -1.63 -5.18
CA GLY A 427 -8.16 -0.93 -5.75
C GLY A 427 -6.83 -1.19 -5.03
N GLY A 428 -6.64 -2.41 -4.49
CA GLY A 428 -5.48 -2.79 -3.69
C GLY A 428 -5.65 -2.63 -2.17
N GLU A 429 -6.64 -1.86 -1.72
CA GLU A 429 -6.96 -1.71 -0.30
C GLU A 429 -7.91 -2.81 0.15
N LYS A 430 -7.41 -3.69 1.01
CA LYS A 430 -8.15 -4.84 1.53
C LYS A 430 -8.72 -4.52 2.91
N PHE A 431 -10.00 -4.80 3.12
CA PHE A 431 -10.66 -4.56 4.41
C PHE A 431 -11.75 -5.58 4.69
N SER A 432 -12.06 -5.74 5.97
CA SER A 432 -13.09 -6.66 6.42
C SER A 432 -14.49 -6.10 6.17
N PRO A 433 -15.41 -6.86 5.57
CA PRO A 433 -16.82 -6.48 5.51
C PRO A 433 -17.44 -6.32 6.91
N ASN A 434 -16.95 -7.03 7.92
CA ASN A 434 -17.47 -6.95 9.28
C ASN A 434 -17.40 -5.54 9.87
N GLU A 435 -16.35 -4.77 9.54
CA GLU A 435 -16.21 -3.38 10.01
C GLU A 435 -17.37 -2.50 9.51
N ILE A 436 -17.78 -2.72 8.26
CA ILE A 436 -18.89 -1.98 7.65
C ILE A 436 -20.23 -2.45 8.25
N GLU A 437 -20.37 -3.77 8.46
CA GLU A 437 -21.57 -4.39 9.04
C GLU A 437 -21.81 -3.88 10.46
N GLU A 438 -20.78 -3.95 11.33
CA GLU A 438 -20.84 -3.47 12.71
C GLU A 438 -21.19 -1.98 12.79
N LEU A 439 -20.62 -1.18 11.90
CA LEU A 439 -20.90 0.24 11.85
C LEU A 439 -22.31 0.53 11.31
N ALA A 440 -22.75 -0.22 10.30
CA ALA A 440 -24.10 -0.08 9.74
C ALA A 440 -25.18 -0.44 10.78
N GLU A 441 -24.97 -1.46 11.59
CA GLU A 441 -25.89 -1.87 12.66
C GLU A 441 -26.00 -0.86 13.81
N GLN A 442 -25.09 0.10 13.91
CA GLN A 442 -25.22 1.24 14.84
C GLN A 442 -26.17 2.33 14.31
N HIS A 443 -26.53 2.30 13.03
CA HIS A 443 -27.48 3.26 12.48
C HIS A 443 -28.91 2.90 12.92
N PRO A 444 -29.71 3.86 13.46
CA PRO A 444 -31.04 3.58 14.05
C PRO A 444 -32.04 2.88 13.14
N ALA A 445 -31.91 3.05 11.82
CA ALA A 445 -32.78 2.43 10.82
C ALA A 445 -32.33 1.01 10.39
N VAL A 446 -31.14 0.56 10.79
CA VAL A 446 -30.58 -0.74 10.37
C VAL A 446 -30.77 -1.77 11.50
N VAL A 447 -31.42 -2.89 11.16
CA VAL A 447 -31.62 -4.00 12.12
C VAL A 447 -30.49 -5.01 12.02
N ARG A 448 -30.11 -5.38 10.78
CA ARG A 448 -28.99 -6.28 10.48
C ARG A 448 -28.32 -5.81 9.21
N ALA A 449 -27.04 -6.05 9.11
CA ALA A 449 -26.25 -5.73 7.95
C ALA A 449 -25.37 -6.89 7.50
N ALA A 450 -25.12 -6.99 6.20
CA ALA A 450 -24.15 -7.90 5.60
C ALA A 450 -23.49 -7.21 4.42
N CYS A 451 -22.18 -7.23 4.34
CA CYS A 451 -21.42 -6.59 3.28
C CYS A 451 -20.64 -7.65 2.47
N VAL A 452 -20.66 -7.51 1.16
CA VAL A 452 -19.89 -8.36 0.25
C VAL A 452 -19.21 -7.50 -0.81
N GLY A 453 -18.06 -8.00 -1.32
CA GLY A 453 -17.43 -7.43 -2.50
C GLY A 453 -18.33 -7.67 -3.72
N MET A 454 -18.64 -6.62 -4.44
CA MET A 454 -19.30 -6.64 -5.73
C MET A 454 -18.22 -6.37 -6.80
N PRO A 455 -18.15 -7.18 -7.87
CA PRO A 455 -17.21 -6.93 -8.96
C PRO A 455 -17.38 -5.53 -9.52
N ASP A 456 -16.26 -4.86 -9.74
CA ASP A 456 -16.18 -3.51 -10.31
C ASP A 456 -15.01 -3.45 -11.29
N ASP A 457 -15.24 -2.95 -12.50
CA ASP A 457 -14.25 -2.92 -13.58
C ASP A 457 -13.07 -2.00 -13.28
N LEU A 458 -13.26 -1.01 -12.41
CA LEU A 458 -12.26 0.01 -12.09
C LEU A 458 -11.45 -0.35 -10.83
N TYR A 459 -12.13 -0.86 -9.81
CA TYR A 459 -11.53 -1.10 -8.50
C TYR A 459 -11.33 -2.58 -8.17
N GLY A 460 -11.67 -3.50 -9.09
CA GLY A 460 -11.69 -4.94 -8.84
C GLY A 460 -12.90 -5.36 -8.03
N GLU A 461 -13.04 -4.82 -6.83
CA GLU A 461 -14.24 -4.97 -6.00
C GLU A 461 -14.63 -3.64 -5.33
N VAL A 462 -15.94 -3.49 -5.11
CA VAL A 462 -16.50 -2.40 -4.30
C VAL A 462 -17.48 -2.97 -3.27
N PRO A 463 -17.62 -2.34 -2.09
CA PRO A 463 -18.53 -2.84 -1.07
C PRO A 463 -19.98 -2.67 -1.50
N CYS A 464 -20.75 -3.77 -1.44
CA CYS A 464 -22.20 -3.77 -1.53
C CYS A 464 -22.78 -4.16 -0.17
N LEU A 465 -23.60 -3.28 0.40
CA LEU A 465 -24.21 -3.46 1.71
C LEU A 465 -25.65 -3.94 1.55
N PHE A 466 -25.94 -5.10 2.12
CA PHE A 466 -27.30 -5.61 2.32
C PHE A 466 -27.73 -5.26 3.74
N VAL A 467 -28.96 -4.77 3.89
CA VAL A 467 -29.52 -4.46 5.21
C VAL A 467 -30.95 -4.95 5.33
N THR A 468 -31.32 -5.33 6.55
CA THR A 468 -32.73 -5.32 6.96
C THR A 468 -32.99 -4.02 7.69
N SER A 469 -34.05 -3.31 7.33
CA SER A 469 -34.32 -1.97 7.83
C SER A 469 -35.75 -1.81 8.35
N THR A 470 -35.91 -1.03 9.42
CA THR A 470 -37.22 -0.57 9.91
C THR A 470 -37.73 0.66 9.17
N ASP A 471 -36.87 1.31 8.39
CA ASP A 471 -37.17 2.51 7.61
C ASP A 471 -37.05 2.21 6.11
N THR A 472 -38.19 2.24 5.42
CA THR A 472 -38.27 2.02 3.97
C THR A 472 -37.67 3.18 3.14
N THR A 473 -37.34 4.30 3.77
CA THR A 473 -36.75 5.49 3.11
C THR A 473 -35.24 5.53 3.25
N LEU A 474 -34.62 4.54 3.89
CA LEU A 474 -33.16 4.48 4.06
C LEU A 474 -32.44 4.50 2.72
N THR A 475 -31.53 5.45 2.54
CA THR A 475 -30.77 5.63 1.31
C THR A 475 -29.28 5.40 1.52
N LEU A 476 -28.59 5.02 0.44
CA LEU A 476 -27.14 4.90 0.44
C LEU A 476 -26.45 6.21 0.88
N SER A 477 -26.97 7.35 0.42
CA SER A 477 -26.43 8.67 0.78
C SER A 477 -26.58 9.00 2.27
N ALA A 478 -27.65 8.53 2.93
CA ALA A 478 -27.83 8.68 4.37
C ALA A 478 -26.82 7.85 5.14
N LEU A 479 -26.64 6.58 4.77
CA LEU A 479 -25.64 5.70 5.39
C LEU A 479 -24.22 6.19 5.15
N ARG A 480 -23.87 6.67 3.95
CA ARG A 480 -22.54 7.23 3.69
C ARG A 480 -22.21 8.42 4.58
N ARG A 481 -23.17 9.34 4.79
CA ARG A 481 -22.99 10.45 5.74
C ARG A 481 -22.82 9.98 7.17
N PHE A 482 -23.56 8.94 7.58
CA PHE A 482 -23.39 8.32 8.88
C PHE A 482 -22.00 7.73 9.03
N PHE A 483 -21.53 6.93 8.07
CA PHE A 483 -20.20 6.33 8.08
C PHE A 483 -19.08 7.39 8.11
N GLU A 484 -19.22 8.47 7.35
CA GLU A 484 -18.27 9.58 7.37
C GLU A 484 -18.21 10.25 8.74
N LYS A 485 -19.36 10.46 9.39
CA LYS A 485 -19.46 11.02 10.75
C LYS A 485 -18.80 10.12 11.79
N GLU A 486 -18.97 8.80 11.66
CA GLU A 486 -18.37 7.82 12.55
C GLU A 486 -16.89 7.50 12.20
N GLY A 487 -16.29 8.22 11.24
CA GLY A 487 -14.86 8.14 10.92
C GLY A 487 -14.46 6.98 10.02
N LEU A 488 -15.39 6.35 9.29
CA LEU A 488 -15.06 5.31 8.33
C LEU A 488 -14.27 5.92 7.15
N ALA A 489 -13.17 5.27 6.79
CA ALA A 489 -12.38 5.69 5.63
C ALA A 489 -13.21 5.64 4.34
N ALA A 490 -13.09 6.66 3.49
CA ALA A 490 -13.96 6.85 2.32
C ALA A 490 -13.92 5.67 1.33
N PHE A 491 -12.77 4.99 1.20
CA PHE A 491 -12.64 3.84 0.29
C PHE A 491 -13.39 2.59 0.78
N LYS A 492 -13.75 2.51 2.06
CA LYS A 492 -14.54 1.42 2.65
C LYS A 492 -16.06 1.66 2.54
N ALA A 493 -16.48 2.90 2.23
CA ALA A 493 -17.89 3.23 2.17
C ALA A 493 -18.60 2.44 1.07
N PRO A 494 -19.79 1.85 1.34
CA PRO A 494 -20.53 1.09 0.35
C PRO A 494 -20.86 1.90 -0.91
N GLU A 495 -20.71 1.26 -2.07
CA GLU A 495 -21.11 1.82 -3.36
C GLU A 495 -22.56 1.46 -3.72
N ARG A 496 -23.07 0.41 -3.10
CA ARG A 496 -24.44 -0.05 -3.31
C ARG A 496 -25.09 -0.42 -1.99
N LEU A 497 -26.38 -0.11 -1.88
CA LEU A 497 -27.27 -0.50 -0.79
C LEU A 497 -28.41 -1.34 -1.36
N ILE A 498 -28.65 -2.51 -0.76
CA ILE A 498 -29.79 -3.38 -1.07
C ILE A 498 -30.53 -3.65 0.25
N VAL A 499 -31.79 -3.24 0.30
CA VAL A 499 -32.68 -3.55 1.42
C VAL A 499 -33.35 -4.87 1.14
N ILE A 500 -33.27 -5.81 2.07
CA ILE A 500 -33.86 -7.15 1.97
C ILE A 500 -34.63 -7.48 3.25
N ASP A 501 -35.60 -8.39 3.14
CA ASP A 501 -36.41 -8.80 4.29
C ASP A 501 -35.63 -9.58 5.33
N THR A 502 -34.66 -10.40 4.88
CA THR A 502 -33.87 -11.27 5.75
C THR A 502 -32.47 -11.48 5.19
N ILE A 503 -31.44 -11.30 6.04
CA ILE A 503 -30.05 -11.66 5.69
C ILE A 503 -29.92 -13.19 5.62
N PRO A 504 -29.47 -13.77 4.49
CA PRO A 504 -29.21 -15.20 4.38
C PRO A 504 -28.19 -15.67 5.41
N MET A 505 -28.49 -16.78 6.10
CA MET A 505 -27.64 -17.32 7.15
C MET A 505 -27.22 -18.75 6.85
N LYS A 506 -26.00 -19.12 7.23
CA LYS A 506 -25.43 -20.46 7.09
C LYS A 506 -25.02 -21.03 8.44
N GLY A 507 -25.38 -22.28 8.72
CA GLY A 507 -25.06 -22.92 10.01
C GLY A 507 -25.63 -22.16 11.21
N ILE A 508 -24.89 -22.16 12.33
CA ILE A 508 -25.30 -21.48 13.54
C ILE A 508 -24.84 -20.02 13.51
N GLY A 509 -25.68 -19.12 12.97
CA GLY A 509 -25.51 -17.66 13.10
C GLY A 509 -24.46 -17.01 12.19
N LYS A 510 -23.98 -17.68 11.12
CA LYS A 510 -23.03 -17.10 10.16
C LYS A 510 -23.76 -16.56 8.93
N ILE A 511 -23.39 -15.36 8.48
CA ILE A 511 -23.91 -14.77 7.24
C ILE A 511 -23.49 -15.63 6.04
N ASP A 512 -24.44 -15.97 5.17
CA ASP A 512 -24.18 -16.68 3.92
C ASP A 512 -23.82 -15.69 2.80
N ARG A 513 -22.55 -15.29 2.76
CA ARG A 513 -22.03 -14.35 1.76
C ARG A 513 -22.03 -14.94 0.33
N VAL A 514 -22.02 -16.26 0.19
CA VAL A 514 -22.12 -16.90 -1.12
C VAL A 514 -23.49 -16.60 -1.73
N THR A 515 -24.55 -16.85 -0.98
CA THR A 515 -25.92 -16.51 -1.42
C THR A 515 -26.08 -15.03 -1.74
N LEU A 516 -25.51 -14.13 -0.93
CA LEU A 516 -25.55 -12.68 -1.19
C LEU A 516 -24.83 -12.31 -2.50
N ARG A 517 -23.68 -12.91 -2.79
CA ARG A 517 -22.97 -12.71 -4.07
C ARG A 517 -23.75 -13.25 -5.26
N ASP A 518 -24.42 -14.38 -5.10
CA ASP A 518 -25.26 -14.95 -6.16
C ASP A 518 -26.49 -14.07 -6.45
N MET A 519 -27.08 -13.45 -5.44
CA MET A 519 -28.14 -12.44 -5.62
C MET A 519 -27.65 -11.26 -6.46
N LEU A 520 -26.43 -10.75 -6.21
CA LEU A 520 -25.83 -9.68 -7.00
C LEU A 520 -25.63 -10.08 -8.47
N ARG A 521 -25.14 -11.29 -8.72
CA ARG A 521 -24.92 -11.81 -10.08
C ARG A 521 -26.23 -11.92 -10.85
N GLN A 522 -27.30 -12.40 -10.22
CA GLN A 522 -28.62 -12.52 -10.84
C GLN A 522 -29.20 -11.15 -11.23
N GLU A 523 -29.07 -10.15 -10.37
CA GLU A 523 -29.53 -8.79 -10.67
C GLU A 523 -28.71 -8.13 -11.80
N GLN A 524 -27.41 -8.39 -11.91
CA GLN A 524 -26.59 -7.89 -13.01
C GLN A 524 -26.98 -8.55 -14.34
N THR A 525 -27.27 -9.85 -14.33
CA THR A 525 -27.71 -10.59 -15.52
C THR A 525 -29.05 -10.07 -16.03
N VAL A 526 -30.02 -9.79 -15.14
CA VAL A 526 -31.33 -9.23 -15.50
C VAL A 526 -31.19 -7.82 -16.10
N LYS A 527 -30.29 -6.97 -15.56
CA LYS A 527 -30.03 -5.63 -16.12
C LYS A 527 -29.38 -5.68 -17.51
N ASN A 528 -28.43 -6.59 -17.71
CA ASN A 528 -27.76 -6.75 -19.01
C ASN A 528 -28.71 -7.31 -20.09
N THR A 529 -29.63 -8.20 -19.71
CA THR A 529 -30.66 -8.72 -20.64
C THR A 529 -31.75 -7.68 -20.94
N ALA A 530 -32.09 -6.81 -20.02
CA ALA A 530 -33.05 -5.73 -20.23
C ALA A 530 -32.47 -4.57 -21.07
N GLY A 531 -31.14 -4.33 -20.97
CA GLY A 531 -30.43 -3.31 -21.77
C GLY A 531 -30.13 -3.74 -23.22
N LEU A 532 -30.26 -5.04 -23.55
CA LEU A 532 -30.10 -5.55 -24.92
C LEU A 532 -31.42 -5.53 -25.71
N ASN A 533 -32.55 -5.21 -25.08
CA ASN A 533 -33.87 -5.14 -25.66
C ASN A 533 -34.44 -3.70 -25.74
N SER A 534 -33.60 -2.67 -25.54
CA SER A 534 -33.98 -1.26 -25.68
C SER A 534 -33.09 -0.57 -26.78
#